data_1c724c9182249fa78a7772f54c2d7aa0
#
_entry.id   1c724c9182249fa78a7772f54c2d7aa0
#
_cell.length_a   1.000
_cell.length_b   1.000
_cell.length_c   1.000
_cell.angle_alpha   90.00
_cell.angle_beta   90.00
_cell.angle_gamma   90.00
#
_symmetry.space_group_name_H-M   'P 1'
#
loop_
_entity.id
_entity.type
_entity.pdbx_description
1 polymer ?
#
loop_
_entity_poly.entity_id
_entity_poly.type
_entity_poly.pdbx_seq_one_letter_code
_entity_poly.pdbx_strand_id
1 'polypeptide(L)'
;VEKRKGLAEAQMKLAVFADLHGNIQGARTVVEHIERWQPDCVVCAGDVINRGPCSKDCLDLVLQKQRELGWETVFGNHEEYVIARSREDKDADPVDYELYQPSRWVFNQIGRDVSHISSWAFSLCLTAPDESEIRVTHASMLGTRNGVFRQTSDEDLRNKIGASPPKLFVVAHTHQPLVRSLDNVLVVNTGSAGMPFDGDLRASYAQLLFDRGEWRAKIVRLEYDRAAAEKDFFDSGFIDEAGPLARIMLWEFRQARGYLFEWQNKYEPLIRASSIALEVSVDEYLSSHGLEK
;
A
#
# COMPACT_ATOMS: atom_id res chain seq x y z
N VAL A 1 20.01 -16.98 34.72
CA VAL A 1 19.62 -18.28 34.13
C VAL A 1 18.09 -18.35 33.96
N GLU A 2 17.31 -17.86 34.93
CA GLU A 2 15.83 -17.85 34.85
C GLU A 2 15.29 -16.89 33.78
N LYS A 3 15.86 -15.68 33.59
CA LYS A 3 15.45 -14.76 32.52
C LYS A 3 15.63 -15.35 31.12
N ARG A 4 16.65 -16.17 30.87
CA ARG A 4 16.86 -16.85 29.58
C ARG A 4 15.88 -18.00 29.30
N LYS A 5 15.34 -18.65 30.35
CA LYS A 5 14.32 -19.71 30.18
C LYS A 5 12.95 -19.12 29.80
N GLY A 6 12.54 -17.97 30.37
CA GLY A 6 11.26 -17.31 30.03
C GLY A 6 11.22 -16.72 28.63
N LEU A 7 12.36 -16.26 28.10
CA LEU A 7 12.49 -15.75 26.71
C LEU A 7 12.35 -16.85 25.63
N ALA A 8 12.69 -18.10 25.97
CA ALA A 8 12.62 -19.23 25.04
C ALA A 8 11.19 -19.73 24.77
N GLU A 9 10.21 -19.30 25.57
CA GLU A 9 8.80 -19.71 25.46
C GLU A 9 7.88 -18.57 24.97
N ALA A 10 8.37 -17.34 24.88
CA ALA A 10 7.58 -16.20 24.45
C ALA A 10 7.34 -16.23 22.92
N GLN A 11 6.09 -16.23 22.54
CA GLN A 11 5.64 -16.16 21.14
C GLN A 11 4.95 -14.82 20.88
N MET A 12 5.00 -14.36 19.64
CA MET A 12 4.24 -13.20 19.17
C MET A 12 3.79 -13.40 17.73
N LYS A 13 2.53 -13.10 17.47
CA LYS A 13 1.95 -13.08 16.14
C LYS A 13 1.71 -11.62 15.74
N LEU A 14 2.30 -11.19 14.64
CA LEU A 14 2.08 -9.88 14.04
C LEU A 14 1.51 -10.06 12.64
N ALA A 15 0.37 -9.42 12.35
CA ALA A 15 -0.16 -9.30 11.01
C ALA A 15 0.16 -7.92 10.43
N VAL A 16 0.68 -7.89 9.20
CA VAL A 16 0.88 -6.62 8.47
C VAL A 16 0.25 -6.73 7.09
N PHE A 17 -0.60 -5.75 6.76
CA PHE A 17 -1.24 -5.62 5.45
C PHE A 17 -1.12 -4.19 4.95
N ALA A 18 -1.28 -3.95 3.65
CA ALA A 18 -1.10 -2.63 3.06
C ALA A 18 -1.71 -2.56 1.65
N ASP A 19 -1.60 -1.36 1.04
CA ASP A 19 -1.89 -1.14 -0.38
C ASP A 19 -3.32 -1.60 -0.74
N LEU A 20 -4.33 -1.12 0.04
CA LEU A 20 -5.73 -1.44 -0.19
C LEU A 20 -6.27 -0.71 -1.42
N HIS A 21 -5.81 0.52 -1.62
CA HIS A 21 -6.15 1.33 -2.79
C HIS A 21 -7.65 1.34 -3.12
N GLY A 22 -8.49 1.53 -2.11
CA GLY A 22 -9.94 1.60 -2.31
C GLY A 22 -10.58 0.31 -2.82
N ASN A 23 -9.92 -0.85 -2.72
CA ASN A 23 -10.51 -2.15 -3.00
C ASN A 23 -11.10 -2.73 -1.71
N ILE A 24 -12.35 -2.40 -1.43
CA ILE A 24 -13.03 -2.81 -0.20
C ILE A 24 -13.26 -4.32 -0.12
N GLN A 25 -13.42 -5.02 -1.25
CA GLN A 25 -13.64 -6.46 -1.28
C GLN A 25 -12.38 -7.22 -0.84
N GLY A 26 -11.21 -6.82 -1.37
CA GLY A 26 -9.91 -7.34 -0.96
C GLY A 26 -9.61 -7.01 0.51
N ALA A 27 -9.85 -5.74 0.90
CA ALA A 27 -9.64 -5.27 2.27
C ALA A 27 -10.44 -6.07 3.31
N ARG A 28 -11.75 -6.28 3.09
CA ARG A 28 -12.61 -7.07 3.98
C ARG A 28 -12.14 -8.50 4.10
N THR A 29 -11.81 -9.14 2.98
CA THR A 29 -11.31 -10.52 2.97
C THR A 29 -10.03 -10.67 3.79
N VAL A 30 -9.08 -9.73 3.65
CA VAL A 30 -7.84 -9.72 4.43
C VAL A 30 -8.12 -9.50 5.91
N VAL A 31 -8.93 -8.51 6.25
CA VAL A 31 -9.31 -8.19 7.65
C VAL A 31 -9.96 -9.38 8.33
N GLU A 32 -10.95 -10.02 7.72
CA GLU A 32 -11.62 -11.21 8.26
C GLU A 32 -10.66 -12.39 8.46
N HIS A 33 -9.70 -12.57 7.56
CA HIS A 33 -8.71 -13.64 7.70
C HIS A 33 -7.71 -13.34 8.82
N ILE A 34 -7.30 -12.07 8.98
CA ILE A 34 -6.46 -11.62 10.10
C ILE A 34 -7.17 -11.88 11.44
N GLU A 35 -8.43 -11.47 11.57
CA GLU A 35 -9.22 -11.67 12.80
C GLU A 35 -9.34 -13.16 13.16
N ARG A 36 -9.56 -14.04 12.18
CA ARG A 36 -9.58 -15.50 12.41
C ARG A 36 -8.24 -16.06 12.84
N TRP A 37 -7.13 -15.48 12.40
CA TRP A 37 -5.78 -15.89 12.81
C TRP A 37 -5.42 -15.46 14.23
N GLN A 38 -6.14 -14.46 14.78
CA GLN A 38 -5.97 -13.93 16.14
C GLN A 38 -4.51 -13.53 16.44
N PRO A 39 -3.96 -12.52 15.73
CA PRO A 39 -2.63 -11.98 16.03
C PRO A 39 -2.66 -11.15 17.32
N ASP A 40 -1.49 -11.01 17.94
CA ASP A 40 -1.29 -10.17 19.12
C ASP A 40 -1.23 -8.68 18.74
N CYS A 41 -0.80 -8.38 17.49
CA CYS A 41 -0.70 -7.03 16.96
C CYS A 41 -1.03 -7.02 15.46
N VAL A 42 -1.64 -5.93 14.99
CA VAL A 42 -1.95 -5.72 13.57
C VAL A 42 -1.53 -4.32 13.14
N VAL A 43 -0.82 -4.22 12.01
CA VAL A 43 -0.42 -2.96 11.42
C VAL A 43 -0.89 -2.88 9.97
N CYS A 44 -1.54 -1.77 9.60
CA CYS A 44 -1.75 -1.38 8.21
C CYS A 44 -0.56 -0.52 7.76
N ALA A 45 0.21 -1.00 6.79
CA ALA A 45 1.42 -0.31 6.34
C ALA A 45 1.17 0.70 5.20
N GLY A 46 0.02 1.40 5.23
CA GLY A 46 -0.30 2.54 4.37
C GLY A 46 -0.97 2.20 3.05
N ASP A 47 -1.21 3.24 2.25
CA ASP A 47 -1.91 3.22 0.97
C ASP A 47 -3.31 2.57 1.08
N VAL A 48 -4.07 3.04 2.07
CA VAL A 48 -5.45 2.63 2.32
C VAL A 48 -6.38 3.18 1.24
N ILE A 49 -6.13 4.40 0.82
CA ILE A 49 -6.95 5.20 -0.09
C ILE A 49 -6.23 5.48 -1.42
N ASN A 50 -6.99 6.11 -2.34
CA ASN A 50 -6.52 6.52 -3.67
C ASN A 50 -6.28 5.32 -4.61
N ARG A 51 -6.20 5.58 -5.92
CA ARG A 51 -5.96 4.61 -7.00
C ARG A 51 -7.12 3.66 -7.30
N GLY A 52 -8.14 3.59 -6.44
CA GLY A 52 -9.32 2.73 -6.63
C GLY A 52 -10.60 3.33 -6.05
N PRO A 53 -11.74 2.66 -6.29
CA PRO A 53 -13.07 3.27 -6.25
C PRO A 53 -13.64 3.49 -4.85
N CYS A 54 -13.33 2.62 -3.86
CA CYS A 54 -13.99 2.61 -2.56
C CYS A 54 -13.06 3.11 -1.44
N SER A 55 -12.38 4.25 -1.68
CA SER A 55 -11.41 4.80 -0.73
C SER A 55 -12.02 5.15 0.61
N LYS A 56 -13.25 5.71 0.62
CA LYS A 56 -13.95 6.02 1.86
C LYS A 56 -14.27 4.77 2.67
N ASP A 57 -14.77 3.70 2.02
CA ASP A 57 -15.11 2.46 2.73
C ASP A 57 -13.86 1.78 3.32
N CYS A 58 -12.73 1.79 2.58
CA CYS A 58 -11.46 1.30 3.08
C CYS A 58 -10.95 2.12 4.28
N LEU A 59 -11.05 3.45 4.21
CA LEU A 59 -10.70 4.34 5.31
C LEU A 59 -11.57 4.07 6.54
N ASP A 60 -12.89 4.02 6.37
CA ASP A 60 -13.84 3.75 7.45
C ASP A 60 -13.56 2.39 8.12
N LEU A 61 -13.26 1.35 7.33
CA LEU A 61 -12.89 0.03 7.83
C LEU A 61 -11.62 0.09 8.70
N VAL A 62 -10.54 0.72 8.20
CA VAL A 62 -9.28 0.85 8.96
C VAL A 62 -9.49 1.65 10.23
N LEU A 63 -10.18 2.79 10.17
CA LEU A 63 -10.49 3.62 11.34
C LEU A 63 -11.37 2.88 12.36
N GLN A 64 -12.31 2.04 11.90
CA GLN A 64 -13.09 1.18 12.78
C GLN A 64 -12.18 0.20 13.53
N LYS A 65 -11.27 -0.50 12.82
CA LYS A 65 -10.35 -1.45 13.44
C LYS A 65 -9.34 -0.80 14.38
N GLN A 66 -8.91 0.42 14.09
CA GLN A 66 -8.11 1.21 15.03
C GLN A 66 -8.87 1.48 16.35
N ARG A 67 -10.13 1.92 16.26
CA ARG A 67 -10.94 2.24 17.45
C ARG A 67 -11.33 1.01 18.26
N GLU A 68 -11.73 -0.07 17.59
CA GLU A 68 -12.30 -1.26 18.24
C GLU A 68 -11.24 -2.24 18.73
N LEU A 69 -10.13 -2.39 17.99
CA LEU A 69 -9.14 -3.44 18.20
C LEU A 69 -7.71 -2.90 18.45
N GLY A 70 -7.53 -1.58 18.45
CA GLY A 70 -6.21 -0.99 18.66
C GLY A 70 -5.21 -1.26 17.52
N TRP A 71 -5.70 -1.52 16.30
CA TRP A 71 -4.81 -1.70 15.16
C TRP A 71 -4.07 -0.40 14.87
N GLU A 72 -2.84 -0.51 14.41
CA GLU A 72 -2.01 0.65 14.11
C GLU A 72 -1.89 0.85 12.59
N THR A 73 -1.57 2.08 12.18
CA THR A 73 -1.45 2.42 10.75
C THR A 73 -0.31 3.41 10.56
N VAL A 74 0.51 3.19 9.54
CA VAL A 74 1.43 4.21 9.00
C VAL A 74 0.86 4.78 7.71
N PHE A 75 1.22 6.01 7.34
CA PHE A 75 0.78 6.55 6.07
C PHE A 75 1.70 6.13 4.92
N GLY A 76 1.12 6.00 3.70
CA GLY A 76 1.85 5.77 2.48
C GLY A 76 1.89 7.00 1.57
N ASN A 77 2.45 6.84 0.37
CA ASN A 77 2.52 7.94 -0.60
C ASN A 77 1.16 8.32 -1.20
N HIS A 78 0.18 7.43 -1.17
CA HIS A 78 -1.15 7.74 -1.68
C HIS A 78 -1.97 8.58 -0.70
N GLU A 79 -1.77 8.44 0.60
CA GLU A 79 -2.27 9.41 1.58
C GLU A 79 -1.66 10.79 1.35
N GLU A 80 -0.34 10.88 1.06
CA GLU A 80 0.32 12.18 0.77
C GLU A 80 -0.30 12.87 -0.46
N TYR A 81 -0.63 12.13 -1.52
CA TYR A 81 -1.29 12.70 -2.70
C TYR A 81 -2.66 13.31 -2.35
N VAL A 82 -3.45 12.62 -1.52
CA VAL A 82 -4.77 13.11 -1.11
C VAL A 82 -4.67 14.28 -0.13
N ILE A 83 -3.73 14.23 0.84
CA ILE A 83 -3.45 15.34 1.76
C ILE A 83 -3.02 16.58 0.99
N ALA A 84 -2.21 16.44 -0.06
CA ALA A 84 -1.80 17.56 -0.90
C ALA A 84 -3.01 18.29 -1.55
N ARG A 85 -4.10 17.57 -1.86
CA ARG A 85 -5.33 18.18 -2.42
C ARG A 85 -6.03 19.12 -1.42
N SER A 86 -5.91 18.86 -0.12
CA SER A 86 -6.47 19.75 0.91
C SER A 86 -5.76 21.13 0.99
N ARG A 87 -4.56 21.21 0.42
CA ARG A 87 -3.71 22.42 0.42
C ARG A 87 -3.59 23.04 -0.98
N GLU A 88 -4.32 22.50 -1.95
CA GLU A 88 -4.23 22.96 -3.34
C GLU A 88 -4.80 24.37 -3.48
N ASP A 89 -3.99 25.27 -4.06
CA ASP A 89 -4.40 26.64 -4.32
C ASP A 89 -5.28 26.68 -5.58
N LYS A 90 -6.11 27.74 -5.69
CA LYS A 90 -6.98 27.97 -6.86
C LYS A 90 -6.18 28.21 -8.15
N ASP A 91 -4.91 28.62 -8.01
CA ASP A 91 -3.97 28.87 -9.10
C ASP A 91 -3.05 27.67 -9.39
N ALA A 92 -3.45 26.44 -9.02
CA ALA A 92 -2.70 25.24 -9.33
C ALA A 92 -2.44 25.10 -10.84
N ASP A 93 -1.25 24.60 -11.19
CA ASP A 93 -0.90 24.31 -12.59
C ASP A 93 -2.02 23.48 -13.24
N PRO A 94 -2.58 23.90 -14.38
CA PRO A 94 -3.62 23.14 -15.09
C PRO A 94 -3.22 21.69 -15.38
N VAL A 95 -1.94 21.42 -15.66
CA VAL A 95 -1.42 20.07 -15.89
C VAL A 95 -1.48 19.23 -14.61
N ASP A 96 -1.07 19.80 -13.48
CA ASP A 96 -1.21 19.12 -12.19
C ASP A 96 -2.68 18.90 -11.82
N TYR A 97 -3.55 19.85 -12.23
CA TYR A 97 -4.99 19.65 -12.04
C TYR A 97 -5.50 18.42 -12.77
N GLU A 98 -5.09 18.17 -13.99
CA GLU A 98 -5.47 16.96 -14.76
C GLU A 98 -4.82 15.69 -14.23
N LEU A 99 -3.51 15.71 -13.98
CA LEU A 99 -2.74 14.54 -13.51
C LEU A 99 -3.20 14.02 -12.14
N TYR A 100 -3.61 14.91 -11.25
CA TYR A 100 -4.05 14.53 -9.90
C TYR A 100 -5.57 14.47 -9.74
N GLN A 101 -6.33 14.40 -10.84
CA GLN A 101 -7.79 14.25 -10.80
C GLN A 101 -8.24 13.01 -10.00
N PRO A 102 -7.60 11.83 -10.09
CA PRO A 102 -7.97 10.70 -9.25
C PRO A 102 -7.84 11.00 -7.75
N SER A 103 -6.77 11.71 -7.34
CA SER A 103 -6.57 12.08 -5.93
C SER A 103 -7.57 13.12 -5.44
N ARG A 104 -8.04 14.04 -6.31
CA ARG A 104 -9.11 14.98 -5.98
C ARG A 104 -10.45 14.30 -5.85
N TRP A 105 -10.74 13.34 -6.74
CA TRP A 105 -11.95 12.55 -6.64
C TRP A 105 -12.01 11.84 -5.28
N VAL A 106 -10.91 11.18 -4.86
CA VAL A 106 -10.81 10.55 -3.54
C VAL A 106 -10.92 11.57 -2.40
N PHE A 107 -10.27 12.73 -2.50
CA PHE A 107 -10.40 13.80 -1.50
C PHE A 107 -11.86 14.23 -1.30
N ASN A 108 -12.63 14.33 -2.40
CA ASN A 108 -14.06 14.61 -2.31
C ASN A 108 -14.83 13.42 -1.70
N GLN A 109 -14.51 12.18 -2.11
CA GLN A 109 -15.17 10.96 -1.61
C GLN A 109 -15.03 10.80 -0.09
N ILE A 110 -13.87 11.14 0.48
CA ILE A 110 -13.65 11.09 1.93
C ILE A 110 -14.21 12.33 2.68
N GLY A 111 -15.01 13.15 2.01
CA GLY A 111 -15.65 14.34 2.59
C GLY A 111 -14.71 15.52 2.81
N ARG A 112 -13.56 15.55 2.12
CA ARG A 112 -12.50 16.58 2.24
C ARG A 112 -11.85 16.65 3.62
N ASP A 113 -12.03 15.64 4.45
CA ASP A 113 -11.39 15.56 5.76
C ASP A 113 -10.16 14.63 5.70
N VAL A 114 -8.99 15.21 5.82
CA VAL A 114 -7.70 14.52 5.85
C VAL A 114 -7.12 14.39 7.26
N SER A 115 -7.87 14.77 8.30
CA SER A 115 -7.37 14.83 9.68
C SER A 115 -6.85 13.48 10.17
N HIS A 116 -7.59 12.41 9.91
CA HIS A 116 -7.19 11.06 10.30
C HIS A 116 -5.92 10.61 9.60
N ILE A 117 -5.88 10.67 8.27
CA ILE A 117 -4.72 10.22 7.48
C ILE A 117 -3.47 11.09 7.73
N SER A 118 -3.64 12.36 8.06
CA SER A 118 -2.54 13.27 8.41
C SER A 118 -1.97 12.99 9.80
N SER A 119 -2.68 12.26 10.66
CA SER A 119 -2.22 11.90 12.00
C SER A 119 -1.43 10.59 12.05
N TRP A 120 -1.45 9.80 10.97
CA TRP A 120 -0.72 8.54 10.92
C TRP A 120 0.80 8.77 10.91
N ALA A 121 1.53 7.87 11.55
CA ALA A 121 2.98 7.97 11.65
C ALA A 121 3.67 7.56 10.33
N PHE A 122 4.86 8.08 10.07
CA PHE A 122 5.72 7.65 8.97
C PHE A 122 6.21 6.20 9.15
N SER A 123 6.52 5.83 10.37
CA SER A 123 6.95 4.49 10.75
C SER A 123 6.52 4.16 12.17
N LEU A 124 6.34 2.87 12.44
CA LEU A 124 6.06 2.33 13.77
C LEU A 124 7.23 1.46 14.21
N CYS A 125 7.61 1.62 15.48
CA CYS A 125 8.57 0.78 16.15
C CYS A 125 7.85 -0.01 17.25
N LEU A 126 7.80 -1.34 17.10
CA LEU A 126 7.24 -2.26 18.07
C LEU A 126 8.37 -3.05 18.73
N THR A 127 8.11 -3.62 19.89
CA THR A 127 9.07 -4.41 20.65
C THR A 127 8.69 -5.88 20.61
N ALA A 128 9.61 -6.73 20.17
CA ALA A 128 9.45 -8.17 20.18
C ALA A 128 9.63 -8.73 21.61
N PRO A 129 9.20 -9.98 21.90
CA PRO A 129 9.36 -10.59 23.22
C PRO A 129 10.80 -10.71 23.73
N ASP A 130 11.80 -10.68 22.84
CA ASP A 130 13.24 -10.67 23.16
C ASP A 130 13.83 -9.26 23.30
N GLU A 131 12.98 -8.25 23.38
CA GLU A 131 13.32 -6.83 23.43
C GLU A 131 13.91 -6.27 22.12
N SER A 132 13.98 -7.05 21.05
CA SER A 132 14.44 -6.58 19.74
C SER A 132 13.38 -5.69 19.04
N GLU A 133 13.86 -4.78 18.19
CA GLU A 133 13.00 -3.86 17.45
C GLU A 133 12.34 -4.54 16.26
N ILE A 134 11.06 -4.25 16.07
CA ILE A 134 10.29 -4.46 14.86
C ILE A 134 10.00 -3.08 14.27
N ARG A 135 10.31 -2.85 13.00
CA ARG A 135 9.99 -1.60 12.32
C ARG A 135 9.06 -1.84 11.14
N VAL A 136 7.97 -1.10 11.12
CA VAL A 136 7.01 -1.09 10.01
C VAL A 136 6.97 0.30 9.40
N THR A 137 7.16 0.40 8.08
CA THR A 137 7.01 1.63 7.31
C THR A 137 6.40 1.30 5.94
N HIS A 138 5.84 2.29 5.24
CA HIS A 138 5.22 2.02 3.96
C HIS A 138 6.23 1.54 2.90
N ALA A 139 7.30 2.29 2.63
CA ALA A 139 8.28 1.92 1.59
C ALA A 139 9.69 1.66 2.14
N SER A 140 10.31 2.66 2.76
CA SER A 140 11.61 2.53 3.43
C SER A 140 11.86 3.71 4.37
N MET A 141 12.99 3.67 5.10
CA MET A 141 13.40 4.82 5.93
C MET A 141 13.88 6.02 5.13
N LEU A 142 14.05 5.89 3.80
CA LEU A 142 14.36 6.97 2.89
C LEU A 142 13.12 7.76 2.40
N GLY A 143 11.91 7.30 2.73
CA GLY A 143 10.66 7.95 2.38
C GLY A 143 9.60 7.00 1.84
N THR A 144 8.41 7.52 1.63
CA THR A 144 7.20 6.78 1.25
C THR A 144 7.20 6.26 -0.19
N ARG A 145 8.17 6.68 -1.04
CA ARG A 145 8.29 6.29 -2.46
C ARG A 145 9.53 5.45 -2.78
N ASN A 146 10.39 5.21 -1.78
CA ASN A 146 11.63 4.44 -1.96
C ASN A 146 11.42 2.96 -1.66
N GLY A 147 10.72 2.25 -2.54
CA GLY A 147 10.32 0.86 -2.34
C GLY A 147 11.49 -0.14 -2.27
N VAL A 148 11.24 -1.26 -1.59
CA VAL A 148 12.13 -2.42 -1.53
C VAL A 148 11.64 -3.47 -2.52
N PHE A 149 12.41 -3.69 -3.59
CA PHE A 149 12.13 -4.64 -4.66
C PHE A 149 12.98 -5.91 -4.50
N ARG A 150 12.62 -6.97 -5.22
CA ARG A 150 13.39 -8.22 -5.23
C ARG A 150 14.82 -8.00 -5.71
N GLN A 151 15.02 -7.11 -6.68
CA GLN A 151 16.33 -6.77 -7.27
C GLN A 151 17.10 -5.68 -6.52
N THR A 152 16.55 -5.11 -5.45
CA THR A 152 17.27 -4.13 -4.61
C THR A 152 18.57 -4.74 -4.12
N SER A 153 19.71 -4.09 -4.38
CA SER A 153 21.03 -4.59 -3.93
C SER A 153 21.15 -4.61 -2.41
N ASP A 154 22.08 -5.39 -1.87
CA ASP A 154 22.30 -5.44 -0.41
C ASP A 154 22.72 -4.07 0.15
N GLU A 155 23.55 -3.32 -0.60
CA GLU A 155 23.98 -1.98 -0.22
C GLU A 155 22.81 -0.99 -0.17
N ASP A 156 21.98 -0.96 -1.22
CA ASP A 156 20.79 -0.10 -1.26
C ASP A 156 19.77 -0.51 -0.19
N LEU A 157 19.61 -1.81 0.07
CA LEU A 157 18.73 -2.30 1.11
C LEU A 157 19.17 -1.87 2.52
N ARG A 158 20.50 -1.88 2.81
CA ARG A 158 21.01 -1.33 4.09
C ARG A 158 20.69 0.15 4.24
N ASN A 159 20.83 0.94 3.19
CA ASN A 159 20.47 2.35 3.19
C ASN A 159 18.96 2.54 3.44
N LYS A 160 18.12 1.72 2.83
CA LYS A 160 16.65 1.74 3.01
C LYS A 160 16.20 1.33 4.40
N ILE A 161 16.89 0.40 5.06
CA ILE A 161 16.64 0.01 6.46
C ILE A 161 17.07 1.11 7.43
N GLY A 162 18.14 1.85 7.12
CA GLY A 162 18.69 2.93 7.94
C GLY A 162 19.78 2.49 8.91
N ALA A 163 20.39 3.47 9.59
CA ALA A 163 21.60 3.27 10.40
C ALA A 163 21.42 2.36 11.64
N SER A 164 20.21 2.24 12.17
CA SER A 164 19.87 1.36 13.31
C SER A 164 18.95 0.25 12.84
N PRO A 165 19.48 -0.88 12.31
CA PRO A 165 18.66 -1.93 11.74
C PRO A 165 17.85 -2.67 12.82
N PRO A 166 16.53 -2.87 12.61
CA PRO A 166 15.69 -3.68 13.48
C PRO A 166 15.95 -5.17 13.26
N LYS A 167 15.41 -6.05 14.11
CA LYS A 167 15.41 -7.50 13.87
C LYS A 167 14.43 -7.91 12.75
N LEU A 168 13.28 -7.20 12.66
CA LEU A 168 12.27 -7.36 11.65
C LEU A 168 11.93 -6.00 11.01
N PHE A 169 12.09 -5.92 9.70
CA PHE A 169 11.77 -4.73 8.90
C PHE A 169 10.65 -5.06 7.91
N VAL A 170 9.48 -4.45 8.08
CA VAL A 170 8.29 -4.72 7.26
C VAL A 170 7.94 -3.51 6.42
N VAL A 171 7.74 -3.74 5.12
CA VAL A 171 7.42 -2.73 4.11
C VAL A 171 6.32 -3.19 3.17
N ALA A 172 5.87 -2.29 2.30
CA ALA A 172 4.80 -2.46 1.32
C ALA A 172 5.15 -1.75 -0.01
N HIS A 173 4.28 -0.89 -0.55
CA HIS A 173 4.48 0.08 -1.64
C HIS A 173 4.71 -0.54 -3.03
N THR A 174 5.53 -1.58 -3.15
CA THR A 174 5.84 -2.16 -4.46
C THR A 174 4.75 -3.10 -4.97
N HIS A 175 3.79 -3.45 -4.12
CA HIS A 175 2.73 -4.44 -4.35
C HIS A 175 3.25 -5.84 -4.72
N GLN A 176 4.53 -6.09 -4.50
CA GLN A 176 5.22 -7.36 -4.80
C GLN A 176 5.76 -7.95 -3.50
N PRO A 177 5.23 -9.08 -3.03
CA PRO A 177 5.69 -9.68 -1.80
C PRO A 177 7.15 -10.11 -1.88
N LEU A 178 7.84 -9.93 -0.76
CA LEU A 178 9.23 -10.33 -0.60
C LEU A 178 9.48 -10.82 0.83
N VAL A 179 10.21 -11.90 0.97
CA VAL A 179 10.83 -12.31 2.24
C VAL A 179 12.32 -12.50 1.97
N ARG A 180 13.15 -11.73 2.64
CA ARG A 180 14.59 -11.71 2.43
C ARG A 180 15.31 -11.47 3.74
N SER A 181 16.37 -12.22 4.00
CA SER A 181 17.30 -11.94 5.10
C SER A 181 18.48 -11.14 4.60
N LEU A 182 18.86 -10.11 5.32
CA LEU A 182 20.08 -9.35 5.09
C LEU A 182 20.75 -9.09 6.44
N ASP A 183 22.00 -9.53 6.58
CA ASP A 183 22.72 -9.52 7.84
C ASP A 183 21.87 -10.22 8.94
N ASN A 184 21.45 -9.52 9.98
CA ASN A 184 20.58 -10.05 11.05
C ASN A 184 19.14 -9.51 10.96
N VAL A 185 18.73 -8.93 9.82
CA VAL A 185 17.40 -8.36 9.60
C VAL A 185 16.57 -9.29 8.74
N LEU A 186 15.38 -9.65 9.19
CA LEU A 186 14.37 -10.22 8.32
C LEU A 186 13.57 -9.07 7.66
N VAL A 187 13.68 -8.94 6.35
CA VAL A 187 12.97 -7.94 5.54
C VAL A 187 11.77 -8.58 4.88
N VAL A 188 10.59 -7.99 5.08
CA VAL A 188 9.33 -8.52 4.55
C VAL A 188 8.57 -7.40 3.83
N ASN A 189 8.25 -7.61 2.54
CA ASN A 189 7.26 -6.81 1.85
C ASN A 189 5.95 -7.60 1.83
N THR A 190 4.86 -6.97 2.28
CA THR A 190 3.55 -7.63 2.44
C THR A 190 2.86 -7.96 1.11
N GLY A 191 3.32 -7.36 0.00
CA GLY A 191 2.53 -7.25 -1.22
C GLY A 191 1.35 -6.31 -1.01
N SER A 192 0.28 -6.48 -1.76
CA SER A 192 -0.90 -5.61 -1.71
C SER A 192 -2.17 -6.38 -1.39
N ALA A 193 -2.99 -5.83 -0.49
CA ALA A 193 -4.31 -6.37 -0.16
C ALA A 193 -5.38 -6.00 -1.20
N GLY A 194 -5.17 -4.93 -1.98
CA GLY A 194 -6.17 -4.42 -2.92
C GLY A 194 -5.75 -4.45 -4.39
N MET A 195 -4.45 -4.26 -4.67
CA MET A 195 -3.96 -4.05 -6.05
C MET A 195 -2.56 -4.67 -6.24
N PRO A 196 -2.41 -6.00 -6.25
CA PRO A 196 -1.13 -6.68 -6.45
C PRO A 196 -0.50 -6.36 -7.82
N PHE A 197 0.86 -6.37 -7.91
CA PHE A 197 1.62 -6.11 -9.15
C PHE A 197 2.65 -7.21 -9.47
N ASP A 198 2.36 -8.43 -9.08
CA ASP A 198 3.23 -9.59 -9.30
C ASP A 198 2.58 -10.69 -10.16
N GLY A 199 1.47 -10.36 -10.83
CA GLY A 199 0.70 -11.26 -11.69
C GLY A 199 -0.23 -12.22 -10.93
N ASP A 200 -0.20 -12.22 -9.58
CA ASP A 200 -1.13 -12.99 -8.75
C ASP A 200 -2.31 -12.10 -8.34
N LEU A 201 -3.50 -12.43 -8.83
CA LEU A 201 -4.71 -11.63 -8.66
C LEU A 201 -5.28 -11.66 -7.24
N ARG A 202 -4.74 -12.49 -6.35
CA ARG A 202 -5.21 -12.66 -4.97
C ARG A 202 -4.69 -11.55 -4.07
N ALA A 203 -5.51 -11.13 -3.12
CA ALA A 203 -5.10 -10.23 -2.05
C ALA A 203 -3.95 -10.84 -1.24
N SER A 204 -3.03 -10.00 -0.77
CA SER A 204 -1.82 -10.43 -0.06
C SER A 204 -1.64 -9.66 1.25
N TYR A 205 -1.14 -10.37 2.28
CA TYR A 205 -0.66 -9.79 3.52
C TYR A 205 0.40 -10.68 4.17
N ALA A 206 1.12 -10.18 5.18
CA ALA A 206 2.15 -10.93 5.90
C ALA A 206 1.65 -11.43 7.26
N GLN A 207 1.82 -12.73 7.54
CA GLN A 207 1.80 -13.33 8.88
C GLN A 207 3.23 -13.48 9.37
N LEU A 208 3.54 -12.88 10.51
CA LEU A 208 4.85 -12.84 11.12
C LEU A 208 4.76 -13.52 12.48
N LEU A 209 5.53 -14.56 12.69
CA LEU A 209 5.57 -15.35 13.92
C LEU A 209 6.94 -15.25 14.54
N PHE A 210 7.01 -14.69 15.74
CA PHE A 210 8.17 -14.81 16.62
C PHE A 210 8.06 -16.07 17.46
N ASP A 211 9.04 -16.95 17.36
CA ASP A 211 9.09 -18.19 18.13
C ASP A 211 10.54 -18.56 18.40
N ARG A 212 10.87 -18.85 19.68
CA ARG A 212 12.22 -19.26 20.13
C ARG A 212 13.35 -18.31 19.71
N GLY A 213 13.09 -17.00 19.75
CA GLY A 213 14.07 -15.97 19.42
C GLY A 213 14.22 -15.65 17.93
N GLU A 214 13.40 -16.26 17.06
CA GLU A 214 13.48 -16.11 15.61
C GLU A 214 12.14 -15.66 15.01
N TRP A 215 12.22 -14.75 14.03
CA TRP A 215 11.09 -14.37 13.21
C TRP A 215 10.93 -15.30 12.01
N ARG A 216 9.70 -15.70 11.74
CA ARG A 216 9.30 -16.38 10.51
C ARG A 216 8.21 -15.59 9.82
N ALA A 217 8.31 -15.44 8.51
CA ALA A 217 7.32 -14.74 7.70
C ALA A 217 6.63 -15.71 6.75
N LYS A 218 5.31 -15.54 6.62
CA LYS A 218 4.48 -16.20 5.62
C LYS A 218 3.67 -15.15 4.89
N ILE A 219 3.81 -15.07 3.57
CA ILE A 219 2.91 -14.30 2.73
C ILE A 219 1.65 -15.13 2.51
N VAL A 220 0.51 -14.58 2.90
CA VAL A 220 -0.81 -15.18 2.72
C VAL A 220 -1.43 -14.60 1.46
N ARG A 221 -2.02 -15.47 0.63
CA ARG A 221 -2.77 -15.08 -0.56
C ARG A 221 -4.22 -15.53 -0.43
N LEU A 222 -5.15 -14.62 -0.68
CA LEU A 222 -6.57 -14.83 -0.46
C LEU A 222 -7.36 -14.49 -1.73
N GLU A 223 -8.17 -15.45 -2.17
CA GLU A 223 -9.22 -15.18 -3.14
C GLU A 223 -10.27 -14.26 -2.51
N TYR A 224 -10.79 -13.32 -3.30
CA TYR A 224 -11.88 -12.43 -2.91
C TYR A 224 -12.82 -12.20 -4.10
N ASP A 225 -13.95 -11.58 -3.90
CA ASP A 225 -14.91 -11.28 -4.97
C ASP A 225 -14.36 -10.19 -5.91
N ARG A 226 -13.59 -10.62 -6.88
CA ARG A 226 -12.99 -9.73 -7.88
C ARG A 226 -14.02 -9.14 -8.84
N ALA A 227 -15.11 -9.86 -9.10
CA ALA A 227 -16.17 -9.35 -9.97
C ALA A 227 -16.89 -8.18 -9.30
N ALA A 228 -17.18 -8.28 -8.00
CA ALA A 228 -17.71 -7.16 -7.23
C ALA A 228 -16.72 -6.00 -7.17
N ALA A 229 -15.42 -6.26 -6.92
CA ALA A 229 -14.40 -5.23 -6.89
C ALA A 229 -14.21 -4.51 -8.23
N GLU A 230 -14.31 -5.22 -9.36
CA GLU A 230 -14.27 -4.60 -10.69
C GLU A 230 -15.53 -3.76 -10.95
N LYS A 231 -16.70 -4.26 -10.54
CA LYS A 231 -17.96 -3.53 -10.65
C LYS A 231 -17.93 -2.22 -9.88
N ASP A 232 -17.26 -2.19 -8.72
CA ASP A 232 -17.11 -0.99 -7.89
C ASP A 232 -16.43 0.16 -8.68
N PHE A 233 -15.51 -0.11 -9.63
CA PHE A 233 -14.89 0.93 -10.48
C PHE A 233 -15.91 1.70 -11.31
N PHE A 234 -16.99 1.03 -11.75
CA PHE A 234 -18.06 1.63 -12.55
C PHE A 234 -19.17 2.20 -11.68
N ASP A 235 -19.66 1.44 -10.71
CA ASP A 235 -20.80 1.82 -9.88
C ASP A 235 -20.52 3.05 -9.00
N SER A 236 -19.25 3.27 -8.62
CA SER A 236 -18.85 4.43 -7.82
C SER A 236 -18.74 5.73 -8.60
N GLY A 237 -18.74 5.65 -9.95
CA GLY A 237 -18.41 6.77 -10.85
C GLY A 237 -16.90 7.02 -11.02
N PHE A 238 -16.03 6.17 -10.46
CA PHE A 238 -14.57 6.37 -10.50
C PHE A 238 -14.04 6.46 -11.94
N ILE A 239 -14.51 5.57 -12.84
CA ILE A 239 -14.08 5.57 -14.25
C ILE A 239 -14.52 6.84 -14.97
N ASP A 240 -15.71 7.35 -14.68
CA ASP A 240 -16.30 8.48 -15.39
C ASP A 240 -15.81 9.83 -14.85
N GLU A 241 -15.49 9.92 -13.56
CA GLU A 241 -15.27 11.19 -12.85
C GLU A 241 -13.83 11.42 -12.39
N ALA A 242 -13.04 10.35 -12.18
CA ALA A 242 -11.68 10.48 -11.64
C ALA A 242 -10.63 10.79 -12.75
N GLY A 243 -11.06 11.00 -13.99
CA GLY A 243 -10.23 11.37 -15.11
C GLY A 243 -9.57 10.19 -15.84
N PRO A 244 -8.85 10.47 -16.94
CA PRO A 244 -8.37 9.44 -17.87
C PRO A 244 -7.50 8.36 -17.22
N LEU A 245 -6.71 8.71 -16.21
CA LEU A 245 -5.82 7.77 -15.51
C LEU A 245 -6.56 6.64 -14.78
N ALA A 246 -7.85 6.83 -14.47
CA ALA A 246 -8.68 5.79 -13.86
C ALA A 246 -8.74 4.52 -14.73
N ARG A 247 -8.67 4.67 -16.07
CA ARG A 247 -8.65 3.53 -17.00
C ARG A 247 -7.37 2.70 -16.89
N ILE A 248 -6.21 3.35 -16.71
CA ILE A 248 -4.95 2.64 -16.46
C ILE A 248 -5.03 1.89 -15.12
N MET A 249 -5.58 2.53 -14.08
CA MET A 249 -5.74 1.92 -12.76
C MET A 249 -6.68 0.71 -12.79
N LEU A 250 -7.75 0.74 -13.58
CA LEU A 250 -8.61 -0.43 -13.81
C LEU A 250 -7.83 -1.59 -14.44
N TRP A 251 -6.97 -1.31 -15.42
CA TRP A 251 -6.15 -2.34 -16.05
C TRP A 251 -5.07 -2.89 -15.12
N GLU A 252 -4.49 -2.06 -14.24
CA GLU A 252 -3.60 -2.53 -13.18
C GLU A 252 -4.30 -3.53 -12.26
N PHE A 253 -5.54 -3.23 -11.86
CA PHE A 253 -6.38 -4.12 -11.07
C PHE A 253 -6.68 -5.42 -11.82
N ARG A 254 -7.10 -5.33 -13.09
CA ARG A 254 -7.46 -6.50 -13.91
C ARG A 254 -6.31 -7.48 -14.09
N GLN A 255 -5.10 -6.97 -14.28
CA GLN A 255 -3.93 -7.76 -14.67
C GLN A 255 -2.93 -8.01 -13.55
N ALA A 256 -3.15 -7.47 -12.36
CA ALA A 256 -2.19 -7.50 -11.25
C ALA A 256 -0.79 -7.05 -11.69
N ARG A 257 -0.72 -5.94 -12.44
CA ARG A 257 0.53 -5.39 -13.01
C ARG A 257 0.51 -3.87 -12.95
N GLY A 258 1.64 -3.26 -12.54
CA GLY A 258 1.80 -1.82 -12.52
C GLY A 258 2.03 -1.25 -13.92
N TYR A 259 1.13 -0.41 -14.41
CA TYR A 259 1.20 0.28 -15.71
C TYR A 259 1.40 1.79 -15.57
N LEU A 260 0.87 2.38 -14.50
CA LEU A 260 0.87 3.83 -14.33
C LEU A 260 2.28 4.42 -14.26
N PHE A 261 3.23 3.71 -13.64
CA PHE A 261 4.61 4.16 -13.54
C PHE A 261 5.31 4.21 -14.92
N GLU A 262 5.06 3.21 -15.78
CA GLU A 262 5.59 3.19 -17.13
C GLU A 262 4.97 4.30 -17.98
N TRP A 263 3.63 4.47 -17.90
CA TRP A 263 2.93 5.55 -18.54
C TRP A 263 3.48 6.91 -18.09
N GLN A 264 3.66 7.12 -16.79
CA GLN A 264 4.15 8.35 -16.21
C GLN A 264 5.53 8.72 -16.76
N ASN A 265 6.48 7.79 -16.74
CA ASN A 265 7.83 8.03 -17.24
C ASN A 265 7.84 8.41 -18.74
N LYS A 266 6.93 7.85 -19.53
CA LYS A 266 6.86 8.10 -20.96
C LYS A 266 6.10 9.37 -21.34
N TYR A 267 4.95 9.61 -20.72
CA TYR A 267 4.01 10.63 -21.19
C TYR A 267 3.93 11.88 -20.33
N GLU A 268 4.19 11.82 -19.03
CA GLU A 268 4.12 13.02 -18.18
C GLU A 268 5.03 14.16 -18.67
N PRO A 269 6.30 13.93 -19.09
CA PRO A 269 7.13 14.99 -19.66
C PRO A 269 6.53 15.62 -20.92
N LEU A 270 5.85 14.83 -21.77
CA LEU A 270 5.22 15.31 -23.00
C LEU A 270 3.97 16.14 -22.71
N ILE A 271 3.19 15.75 -21.71
CA ILE A 271 2.01 16.49 -21.25
C ILE A 271 2.44 17.83 -20.66
N ARG A 272 3.46 17.85 -19.81
CA ARG A 272 4.03 19.09 -19.22
C ARG A 272 4.61 20.01 -20.27
N ALA A 273 5.11 19.47 -21.38
CA ALA A 273 5.56 20.24 -22.54
C ALA A 273 4.41 20.64 -23.51
N SER A 274 3.15 20.35 -23.16
CA SER A 274 1.96 20.56 -24.02
C SER A 274 2.07 19.89 -25.41
N SER A 275 2.86 18.82 -25.50
CA SER A 275 3.07 18.08 -26.76
C SER A 275 1.98 17.05 -27.02
N ILE A 276 1.27 16.60 -25.98
CA ILE A 276 0.16 15.65 -26.06
C ILE A 276 -0.84 15.95 -24.93
N ALA A 277 -2.12 15.75 -25.20
CA ALA A 277 -3.16 15.83 -24.19
C ALA A 277 -3.17 14.55 -23.32
N LEU A 278 -3.56 14.69 -22.04
CA LEU A 278 -3.64 13.56 -21.10
C LEU A 278 -4.49 12.41 -21.63
N GLU A 279 -5.71 12.72 -22.14
CA GLU A 279 -6.63 11.72 -22.68
C GLU A 279 -5.99 10.93 -23.84
N VAL A 280 -5.37 11.65 -24.79
CA VAL A 280 -4.71 11.03 -25.95
C VAL A 280 -3.56 10.13 -25.51
N SER A 281 -2.78 10.56 -24.52
CA SER A 281 -1.65 9.78 -23.99
C SER A 281 -2.09 8.46 -23.35
N VAL A 282 -3.24 8.48 -22.67
CA VAL A 282 -3.83 7.28 -22.08
C VAL A 282 -4.35 6.34 -23.15
N ASP A 283 -5.04 6.87 -24.17
CA ASP A 283 -5.55 6.08 -25.31
C ASP A 283 -4.39 5.40 -26.08
N GLU A 284 -3.33 6.15 -26.40
CA GLU A 284 -2.13 5.60 -27.05
C GLU A 284 -1.45 4.52 -26.21
N TYR A 285 -1.32 4.77 -24.90
CA TYR A 285 -0.68 3.82 -24.00
C TYR A 285 -1.46 2.52 -23.91
N LEU A 286 -2.75 2.58 -23.64
CA LEU A 286 -3.61 1.40 -23.54
C LEU A 286 -3.62 0.62 -24.86
N SER A 287 -3.78 1.30 -26.00
CA SER A 287 -3.77 0.67 -27.32
C SER A 287 -2.43 -0.01 -27.61
N SER A 288 -1.29 0.59 -27.23
CA SER A 288 0.04 0.02 -27.45
C SER A 288 0.30 -1.25 -26.64
N HIS A 289 -0.48 -1.47 -25.58
CA HIS A 289 -0.42 -2.67 -24.74
C HIS A 289 -1.53 -3.69 -25.06
N GLY A 290 -2.36 -3.45 -26.10
CA GLY A 290 -3.51 -4.30 -26.40
C GLY A 290 -4.60 -4.28 -25.32
N LEU A 291 -4.63 -3.21 -24.52
CA LEU A 291 -5.61 -2.98 -23.47
C LEU A 291 -6.72 -2.09 -24.05
N GLU A 292 -7.85 -2.70 -24.38
CA GLU A 292 -8.99 -1.97 -24.97
C GLU A 292 -9.77 -1.19 -23.90
N LYS A 293 -10.61 -0.24 -24.41
CA LYS A 293 -11.46 0.65 -23.57
C LYS A 293 -12.43 -0.10 -22.68
#